data_8dca65ce80f7e925093436836fd9e700
#
_entry.id   8dca65ce80f7e925093436836fd9e700
#
_cell.length_a   1.000
_cell.length_b   1.000
_cell.length_c   1.000
_cell.angle_alpha   90.00
_cell.angle_beta   90.00
_cell.angle_gamma   90.00
#
_symmetry.space_group_name_H-M   'P 1'
#
loop_
_entity.id
_entity.type
_entity.pdbx_description
1 polymer ?
#
loop_
_entity_poly.entity_id
_entity_poly.type
_entity_poly.pdbx_seq_one_letter_code
_entity_poly.pdbx_strand_id
1 'polypeptide(L)'
;MIEVLCNDILVNIFRHYLDVSPQFWFTLGHVCRSWRRIIFTSPLGLCLRLHCTHRKPVLKTLDYWPPLPLVVNYGGSPRLHPPAPEDEENIMAALEKAARVHSISLTVSNSLLKHFPIIPGPFSELEELSLQSQDNAQLTLPSAFWWGHRLRMLHSTRIAFPSLPHLLSPSQDLVDLQLHEIPGVGYFPPEAFADALCGMIQLQTLSLHFLSLPPRRTYLTLPPPPGDRIVLPALTCFKYRGISKYLDSLVARIDAPHLVVIGITLFNQPTLDASHLGSFINRIEMQGSPYRVDILSSGGTISITITHPGTVTKLELKISCKQLDWQLSSICQICDYLSPFLFRVEDLGIDTTGSSSVPDDMDAEQWVRLMLAFRSAKDFRVAGECATDILRALHSADEGQKTVLPALRNLHVQERVSMLDFGPFQDSVESFVTQRRLSGHSVQLYYSESRYTCQICCVGFRLWQDFIRHLKEKHPHQYMCPYCGIFQWSKERNYLFLEHLESEHPEVVPADVLILNPDLESFIPYSHDAGQ
;
A
#
# COMPACT_ATOMS: atom_id res chain seq x y z
N MET A 1 -27.89 -35.30 -24.84
CA MET A 1 -27.53 -34.02 -25.53
C MET A 1 -26.04 -33.64 -25.39
N ILE A 2 -25.40 -33.96 -24.27
CA ILE A 2 -23.96 -33.66 -24.06
C ILE A 2 -23.03 -34.59 -24.87
N GLU A 3 -23.46 -35.79 -25.23
CA GLU A 3 -22.70 -36.76 -26.04
C GLU A 3 -22.48 -36.31 -27.50
N VAL A 4 -23.11 -35.22 -27.93
CA VAL A 4 -22.99 -34.64 -29.28
C VAL A 4 -21.84 -33.62 -29.40
N LEU A 5 -21.31 -33.16 -28.27
CA LEU A 5 -20.22 -32.17 -28.27
C LEU A 5 -18.87 -32.89 -28.54
N CYS A 6 -18.10 -32.38 -29.48
CA CYS A 6 -16.76 -32.89 -29.70
C CYS A 6 -15.83 -32.52 -28.53
N ASN A 7 -14.74 -33.29 -28.35
CA ASN A 7 -13.82 -33.12 -27.23
C ASN A 7 -13.24 -31.69 -27.16
N ASP A 8 -12.96 -31.06 -28.32
CA ASP A 8 -12.38 -29.72 -28.36
C ASP A 8 -13.32 -28.65 -27.81
N ILE A 9 -14.63 -28.78 -28.08
CA ILE A 9 -15.64 -27.89 -27.49
C ILE A 9 -15.73 -28.09 -25.98
N LEU A 10 -15.72 -29.35 -25.51
CA LEU A 10 -15.70 -29.67 -24.08
C LEU A 10 -14.46 -29.12 -23.39
N VAL A 11 -13.28 -29.23 -24.01
CA VAL A 11 -12.03 -28.66 -23.47
C VAL A 11 -12.15 -27.14 -23.33
N ASN A 12 -12.71 -26.44 -24.30
CA ASN A 12 -12.92 -24.99 -24.22
C ASN A 12 -13.93 -24.59 -23.12
N ILE A 13 -15.03 -25.34 -22.98
CA ILE A 13 -16.00 -25.15 -21.91
C ILE A 13 -15.33 -25.35 -20.53
N PHE A 14 -14.53 -26.43 -20.39
CA PHE A 14 -13.82 -26.71 -19.15
C PHE A 14 -12.78 -25.63 -18.83
N ARG A 15 -12.03 -25.16 -19.82
CA ARG A 15 -11.08 -24.07 -19.64
C ARG A 15 -11.77 -22.82 -19.13
N HIS A 16 -12.87 -22.41 -19.76
CA HIS A 16 -13.65 -21.26 -19.30
C HIS A 16 -14.23 -21.45 -17.89
N TYR A 17 -14.72 -22.64 -17.57
CA TYR A 17 -15.16 -22.96 -16.20
C TYR A 17 -13.99 -22.85 -15.18
N LEU A 18 -12.81 -23.29 -15.54
CA LEU A 18 -11.62 -23.24 -14.69
C LEU A 18 -11.08 -21.83 -14.53
N ASP A 19 -11.19 -20.99 -15.54
CA ASP A 19 -10.84 -19.57 -15.45
C ASP A 19 -11.67 -18.84 -14.39
N VAL A 20 -12.97 -19.21 -14.28
CA VAL A 20 -13.90 -18.63 -13.30
C VAL A 20 -13.78 -19.29 -11.92
N SER A 21 -13.55 -20.59 -11.87
CA SER A 21 -13.62 -21.38 -10.64
C SER A 21 -12.55 -22.48 -10.58
N PRO A 22 -11.26 -22.14 -10.54
CA PRO A 22 -10.16 -23.11 -10.67
C PRO A 22 -10.13 -24.17 -9.57
N GLN A 23 -10.69 -23.86 -8.38
CA GLN A 23 -10.73 -24.78 -7.24
C GLN A 23 -11.73 -25.92 -7.39
N PHE A 24 -12.68 -25.83 -8.31
CA PHE A 24 -13.77 -26.82 -8.46
C PHE A 24 -13.61 -27.74 -9.67
N TRP A 25 -12.44 -27.81 -10.29
CA TRP A 25 -12.19 -28.66 -11.45
C TRP A 25 -12.54 -30.14 -11.23
N PHE A 26 -12.41 -30.64 -10.00
CA PHE A 26 -12.74 -32.01 -9.63
C PHE A 26 -14.22 -32.33 -9.87
N THR A 27 -15.14 -31.34 -9.78
CA THR A 27 -16.57 -31.55 -10.07
C THR A 27 -16.77 -32.01 -11.51
N LEU A 28 -16.04 -31.47 -12.45
CA LEU A 28 -16.06 -31.91 -13.85
C LEU A 28 -15.60 -33.36 -13.99
N GLY A 29 -14.59 -33.78 -13.19
CA GLY A 29 -14.12 -35.17 -13.15
C GLY A 29 -15.13 -36.17 -12.56
N HIS A 30 -16.12 -35.69 -11.83
CA HIS A 30 -17.19 -36.54 -11.24
C HIS A 30 -18.43 -36.67 -12.13
N VAL A 31 -18.58 -35.92 -13.22
CA VAL A 31 -19.76 -35.96 -14.09
C VAL A 31 -19.89 -37.33 -14.80
N CYS A 32 -18.88 -37.72 -15.58
CA CYS A 32 -18.87 -39.02 -16.25
C CYS A 32 -17.42 -39.45 -16.61
N ARG A 33 -17.27 -40.72 -17.04
CA ARG A 33 -15.96 -41.29 -17.43
C ARG A 33 -15.32 -40.56 -18.61
N SER A 34 -16.12 -40.10 -19.58
CA SER A 34 -15.61 -39.35 -20.74
C SER A 34 -15.03 -37.99 -20.33
N TRP A 35 -15.74 -37.24 -19.50
CA TRP A 35 -15.25 -35.97 -18.96
C TRP A 35 -14.00 -36.14 -18.15
N ARG A 36 -13.96 -37.12 -17.27
CA ARG A 36 -12.77 -37.47 -16.49
C ARG A 36 -11.56 -37.75 -17.38
N ARG A 37 -11.74 -38.54 -18.46
CA ARG A 37 -10.67 -38.80 -19.40
C ARG A 37 -10.20 -37.53 -20.11
N ILE A 38 -11.13 -36.70 -20.60
CA ILE A 38 -10.80 -35.43 -21.26
C ILE A 38 -9.98 -34.52 -20.33
N ILE A 39 -10.43 -34.34 -19.09
CA ILE A 39 -9.76 -33.47 -18.11
C ILE A 39 -8.32 -33.93 -17.85
N PHE A 40 -8.09 -35.24 -17.66
CA PHE A 40 -6.76 -35.75 -17.33
C PHE A 40 -5.84 -35.92 -18.54
N THR A 41 -6.36 -35.95 -19.77
CA THR A 41 -5.56 -36.06 -20.97
C THR A 41 -5.36 -34.75 -21.72
N SER A 42 -6.08 -33.69 -21.33
CA SER A 42 -6.02 -32.38 -21.97
C SER A 42 -5.02 -31.44 -21.27
N PRO A 43 -4.34 -30.55 -21.99
CA PRO A 43 -3.42 -29.57 -21.40
C PRO A 43 -4.18 -28.39 -20.76
N LEU A 44 -5.02 -28.69 -19.78
CA LEU A 44 -5.86 -27.70 -19.10
C LEU A 44 -5.14 -26.98 -17.95
N GLY A 45 -3.86 -27.26 -17.70
CA GLY A 45 -3.13 -26.66 -16.59
C GLY A 45 -3.72 -27.00 -15.22
N LEU A 46 -4.28 -28.21 -15.07
CA LEU A 46 -4.90 -28.61 -13.81
C LEU A 46 -3.88 -28.81 -12.71
N CYS A 47 -4.17 -28.26 -11.55
CA CYS A 47 -3.37 -28.43 -10.34
C CYS A 47 -4.18 -29.09 -9.24
N LEU A 48 -3.59 -30.03 -8.51
CA LEU A 48 -4.18 -30.63 -7.33
C LEU A 48 -3.93 -29.73 -6.12
N ARG A 49 -4.96 -29.09 -5.63
CA ARG A 49 -4.88 -28.21 -4.47
C ARG A 49 -4.97 -29.01 -3.16
N LEU A 50 -3.88 -28.97 -2.41
CA LEU A 50 -3.75 -29.61 -1.12
C LEU A 50 -3.93 -28.60 0.00
N HIS A 51 -4.97 -28.78 0.81
CA HIS A 51 -5.14 -28.04 2.06
C HIS A 51 -4.52 -28.88 3.19
N CYS A 52 -3.31 -28.53 3.62
CA CYS A 52 -2.51 -29.32 4.54
C CYS A 52 -2.96 -29.15 5.99
N THR A 53 -4.17 -29.60 6.31
CA THR A 53 -4.70 -29.64 7.68
C THR A 53 -4.84 -31.09 8.15
N HIS A 54 -4.73 -31.34 9.46
CA HIS A 54 -4.88 -32.67 10.07
C HIS A 54 -6.21 -33.36 9.71
N ARG A 55 -7.24 -32.60 9.35
CA ARG A 55 -8.56 -33.13 8.94
C ARG A 55 -8.57 -33.78 7.56
N LYS A 56 -7.56 -33.50 6.73
CA LYS A 56 -7.47 -33.99 5.35
C LYS A 56 -6.07 -34.57 5.12
N PRO A 57 -5.86 -35.89 5.35
CA PRO A 57 -4.55 -36.51 5.18
C PRO A 57 -4.09 -36.43 3.74
N VAL A 58 -2.99 -35.73 3.53
CA VAL A 58 -2.41 -35.42 2.21
C VAL A 58 -2.00 -36.69 1.48
N LEU A 59 -1.37 -37.64 2.15
CA LEU A 59 -0.93 -38.91 1.55
C LEU A 59 -2.08 -39.64 0.86
N LYS A 60 -3.23 -39.78 1.55
CA LYS A 60 -4.43 -40.40 0.97
C LYS A 60 -4.92 -39.66 -0.28
N THR A 61 -4.86 -38.33 -0.25
CA THR A 61 -5.27 -37.50 -1.40
C THR A 61 -4.34 -37.74 -2.59
N LEU A 62 -3.02 -37.81 -2.36
CA LEU A 62 -2.02 -38.07 -3.39
C LEU A 62 -2.16 -39.47 -4.02
N ASP A 63 -2.59 -40.46 -3.26
CA ASP A 63 -2.80 -41.83 -3.75
C ASP A 63 -4.04 -41.95 -4.66
N TYR A 64 -5.06 -41.14 -4.40
CA TYR A 64 -6.31 -41.19 -5.18
C TYR A 64 -6.24 -40.44 -6.52
N TRP A 65 -5.44 -39.36 -6.59
CA TRP A 65 -5.44 -38.50 -7.75
C TRP A 65 -4.22 -38.79 -8.65
N PRO A 66 -4.37 -38.62 -9.97
CA PRO A 66 -3.23 -38.76 -10.89
C PRO A 66 -2.12 -37.76 -10.54
N PRO A 67 -0.89 -37.95 -11.08
CA PRO A 67 0.26 -37.13 -10.77
C PRO A 67 0.18 -35.72 -11.38
N LEU A 68 -0.83 -34.94 -10.97
CA LEU A 68 -1.02 -33.54 -11.34
C LEU A 68 -0.01 -32.64 -10.61
N PRO A 69 0.30 -31.43 -11.16
CA PRO A 69 0.98 -30.38 -10.43
C PRO A 69 0.26 -30.08 -9.10
N LEU A 70 1.04 -29.75 -8.07
CA LEU A 70 0.52 -29.55 -6.72
C LEU A 70 0.51 -28.07 -6.34
N VAL A 71 -0.63 -27.64 -5.77
CA VAL A 71 -0.77 -26.34 -5.06
C VAL A 71 -0.87 -26.65 -3.58
N VAL A 72 0.15 -26.33 -2.83
CA VAL A 72 0.27 -26.63 -1.40
C VAL A 72 -0.15 -25.40 -0.60
N ASN A 73 -1.25 -25.50 0.11
CA ASN A 73 -1.81 -24.39 0.87
C ASN A 73 -1.96 -24.74 2.36
N TYR A 74 -1.47 -23.85 3.21
CA TYR A 74 -1.83 -23.83 4.62
C TYR A 74 -1.88 -22.37 5.10
N GLY A 75 -3.03 -21.96 5.62
CA GLY A 75 -3.26 -20.55 5.94
C GLY A 75 -4.32 -19.96 5.01
N GLY A 76 -4.51 -18.68 5.02
CA GLY A 76 -5.48 -17.97 4.17
C GLY A 76 -6.67 -17.40 4.92
N SER A 77 -6.77 -17.66 6.24
CA SER A 77 -7.63 -16.88 7.13
C SER A 77 -6.75 -16.05 8.09
N PRO A 78 -7.04 -14.76 8.31
CA PRO A 78 -6.28 -13.91 9.23
C PRO A 78 -6.33 -14.37 10.70
N ARG A 79 -7.09 -15.43 11.00
CA ARG A 79 -7.24 -16.02 12.34
C ARG A 79 -6.56 -17.39 12.49
N LEU A 80 -5.81 -17.87 11.50
CA LEU A 80 -5.14 -19.16 11.63
C LEU A 80 -3.88 -19.02 12.48
N HIS A 81 -3.83 -19.83 13.52
CA HIS A 81 -2.66 -20.06 14.35
C HIS A 81 -1.53 -20.71 13.52
N PRO A 82 -0.27 -20.67 13.98
CA PRO A 82 0.79 -21.46 13.37
C PRO A 82 0.37 -22.93 13.27
N PRO A 83 0.90 -23.69 12.27
CA PRO A 83 0.48 -25.06 12.06
C PRO A 83 0.71 -25.92 13.29
N ALA A 84 -0.27 -26.77 13.61
CA ALA A 84 -0.11 -27.81 14.60
C ALA A 84 0.88 -28.89 14.11
N PRO A 85 1.49 -29.70 14.98
CA PRO A 85 2.41 -30.74 14.54
C PRO A 85 1.84 -31.69 13.49
N GLU A 86 0.57 -32.07 13.58
CA GLU A 86 -0.11 -32.93 12.63
C GLU A 86 -0.35 -32.21 11.28
N ASP A 87 -0.50 -30.90 11.28
CA ASP A 87 -0.59 -30.09 10.05
C ASP A 87 0.79 -29.98 9.40
N GLU A 88 1.87 -29.83 10.18
CA GLU A 88 3.26 -29.83 9.70
C GLU A 88 3.62 -31.14 8.99
N GLU A 89 3.19 -32.30 9.53
CA GLU A 89 3.36 -33.60 8.87
C GLU A 89 2.70 -33.63 7.49
N ASN A 90 1.49 -33.12 7.36
CA ASN A 90 0.78 -33.04 6.08
C ASN A 90 1.45 -32.06 5.11
N ILE A 91 1.96 -30.94 5.60
CA ILE A 91 2.74 -29.99 4.78
C ILE A 91 4.00 -30.69 4.25
N MET A 92 4.75 -31.35 5.12
CA MET A 92 5.98 -32.04 4.75
C MET A 92 5.72 -33.16 3.73
N ALA A 93 4.67 -33.97 3.93
CA ALA A 93 4.27 -34.99 2.98
C ALA A 93 3.92 -34.44 1.58
N ALA A 94 3.36 -33.24 1.50
CA ALA A 94 3.13 -32.55 0.23
C ALA A 94 4.44 -32.08 -0.40
N LEU A 95 5.33 -31.45 0.40
CA LEU A 95 6.61 -30.88 -0.05
C LEU A 95 7.64 -31.95 -0.46
N GLU A 96 7.55 -33.18 0.07
CA GLU A 96 8.34 -34.32 -0.40
C GLU A 96 8.14 -34.63 -1.90
N LYS A 97 7.05 -34.19 -2.50
CA LYS A 97 6.79 -34.31 -3.94
C LYS A 97 7.32 -33.07 -4.70
N ALA A 98 8.46 -32.53 -4.33
CA ALA A 98 9.04 -31.27 -4.80
C ALA A 98 8.97 -31.08 -6.33
N ALA A 99 9.26 -32.13 -7.12
CA ALA A 99 9.18 -32.07 -8.58
C ALA A 99 7.79 -31.84 -9.18
N ARG A 100 6.73 -31.92 -8.36
CA ARG A 100 5.35 -31.68 -8.79
C ARG A 100 4.78 -30.40 -8.21
N VAL A 101 5.46 -29.77 -7.25
CA VAL A 101 4.96 -28.57 -6.57
C VAL A 101 5.08 -27.38 -7.51
N HIS A 102 3.91 -26.80 -7.82
CA HIS A 102 3.77 -25.65 -8.70
C HIS A 102 3.56 -24.34 -7.91
N SER A 103 2.84 -24.42 -6.81
CA SER A 103 2.58 -23.26 -5.94
C SER A 103 2.63 -23.67 -4.46
N ILE A 104 3.26 -22.82 -3.64
CA ILE A 104 3.35 -22.96 -2.19
C ILE A 104 2.80 -21.69 -1.55
N SER A 105 1.80 -21.84 -0.69
CA SER A 105 1.27 -20.74 0.15
C SER A 105 1.10 -21.24 1.58
N LEU A 106 2.05 -20.87 2.44
CA LEU A 106 2.14 -21.41 3.80
C LEU A 106 2.31 -20.31 4.85
N THR A 107 1.57 -20.47 5.95
CA THR A 107 1.95 -19.89 7.24
C THR A 107 2.94 -20.84 7.89
N VAL A 108 4.14 -20.37 8.18
CA VAL A 108 5.25 -21.19 8.67
C VAL A 108 5.56 -20.92 10.13
N SER A 109 5.94 -22.00 10.84
CA SER A 109 6.51 -21.98 12.18
C SER A 109 8.02 -22.20 12.14
N ASN A 110 8.70 -21.96 13.26
CA ASN A 110 10.13 -22.26 13.38
C ASN A 110 10.42 -23.77 13.28
N SER A 111 9.52 -24.63 13.78
CA SER A 111 9.63 -26.09 13.64
C SER A 111 9.57 -26.51 12.19
N LEU A 112 8.58 -26.03 11.44
CA LEU A 112 8.42 -26.35 10.03
C LEU A 112 9.64 -25.92 9.20
N LEU A 113 10.16 -24.71 9.40
CA LEU A 113 11.33 -24.23 8.65
C LEU A 113 12.60 -25.06 8.88
N LYS A 114 12.76 -25.65 10.08
CA LYS A 114 13.89 -26.55 10.38
C LYS A 114 13.84 -27.85 9.58
N HIS A 115 12.67 -28.26 9.12
CA HIS A 115 12.51 -29.46 8.29
C HIS A 115 12.72 -29.19 6.78
N PHE A 116 12.68 -27.94 6.32
CA PHE A 116 12.88 -27.62 4.90
C PHE A 116 14.18 -28.15 4.29
N PRO A 117 15.33 -28.16 4.97
CA PRO A 117 16.56 -28.75 4.42
C PRO A 117 16.49 -30.26 4.14
N ILE A 118 15.49 -30.96 4.72
CA ILE A 118 15.30 -32.41 4.56
C ILE A 118 14.50 -32.72 3.28
N ILE A 119 13.84 -31.71 2.69
CA ILE A 119 13.04 -31.89 1.48
C ILE A 119 13.96 -32.32 0.31
N PRO A 120 13.65 -33.44 -0.37
CA PRO A 120 14.50 -33.97 -1.41
C PRO A 120 14.39 -33.15 -2.70
N GLY A 121 15.48 -32.59 -3.15
CA GLY A 121 15.65 -31.99 -4.47
C GLY A 121 15.10 -30.55 -4.62
N PRO A 122 15.38 -29.93 -5.78
CA PRO A 122 14.86 -28.61 -6.08
C PRO A 122 13.38 -28.65 -6.45
N PHE A 123 12.66 -27.57 -6.17
CA PHE A 123 11.30 -27.33 -6.65
C PHE A 123 11.34 -26.85 -8.11
N SER A 124 11.59 -27.75 -9.06
CA SER A 124 11.84 -27.40 -10.48
C SER A 124 10.63 -26.78 -11.20
N GLU A 125 9.43 -27.11 -10.77
CA GLU A 125 8.18 -26.63 -11.37
C GLU A 125 7.51 -25.49 -10.58
N LEU A 126 8.19 -24.97 -9.54
CA LEU A 126 7.64 -23.94 -8.67
C LEU A 126 7.56 -22.60 -9.39
N GLU A 127 6.34 -22.08 -9.55
CA GLU A 127 6.07 -20.75 -10.11
C GLU A 127 5.68 -19.73 -9.05
N GLU A 128 5.05 -20.18 -7.96
CA GLU A 128 4.57 -19.29 -6.91
C GLU A 128 5.03 -19.74 -5.52
N LEU A 129 5.67 -18.85 -4.80
CA LEU A 129 6.10 -19.07 -3.42
C LEU A 129 5.59 -17.93 -2.53
N SER A 130 4.68 -18.26 -1.60
CA SER A 130 4.19 -17.34 -0.58
C SER A 130 4.42 -17.94 0.81
N LEU A 131 5.25 -17.31 1.60
CA LEU A 131 5.58 -17.73 2.96
C LEU A 131 5.30 -16.60 3.94
N GLN A 132 4.53 -16.89 4.99
CA GLN A 132 4.21 -15.92 6.03
C GLN A 132 4.52 -16.49 7.41
N SER A 133 5.19 -15.72 8.25
CA SER A 133 5.32 -16.02 9.68
C SER A 133 4.32 -15.20 10.50
N GLN A 134 3.69 -15.84 11.48
CA GLN A 134 2.86 -15.15 12.49
C GLN A 134 3.62 -14.95 13.80
N ASP A 135 4.72 -15.66 13.99
CA ASP A 135 5.54 -15.55 15.19
C ASP A 135 6.32 -14.23 15.18
N ASN A 136 6.48 -13.63 16.36
CA ASN A 136 7.42 -12.52 16.55
C ASN A 136 8.88 -12.98 16.52
N ALA A 137 9.13 -14.29 16.37
CA ALA A 137 10.46 -14.85 16.22
C ALA A 137 11.05 -14.47 14.85
N GLN A 138 12.33 -14.13 14.83
CA GLN A 138 13.06 -13.86 13.60
C GLN A 138 13.34 -15.17 12.85
N LEU A 139 12.37 -15.61 12.07
CA LEU A 139 12.52 -16.83 11.27
C LEU A 139 13.46 -16.58 10.08
N THR A 140 14.36 -17.52 9.85
CA THR A 140 15.31 -17.46 8.74
C THR A 140 15.09 -18.66 7.82
N LEU A 141 14.90 -18.40 6.55
CA LEU A 141 14.83 -19.47 5.56
C LEU A 141 16.21 -20.12 5.40
N PRO A 142 16.31 -21.46 5.48
CA PRO A 142 17.57 -22.15 5.25
C PRO A 142 18.10 -21.89 3.83
N SER A 143 19.42 -21.68 3.72
CA SER A 143 20.09 -21.49 2.41
C SER A 143 20.00 -22.72 1.49
N ALA A 144 19.70 -23.88 2.07
CA ALA A 144 19.48 -25.13 1.32
C ALA A 144 18.11 -25.21 0.66
N PHE A 145 17.18 -24.31 0.98
CA PHE A 145 15.90 -24.26 0.31
C PHE A 145 16.08 -23.67 -1.09
N TRP A 146 15.90 -24.49 -2.10
CA TRP A 146 16.14 -24.09 -3.47
C TRP A 146 14.88 -24.21 -4.31
N TRP A 147 14.47 -23.08 -4.92
CA TRP A 147 13.45 -23.03 -5.97
C TRP A 147 14.10 -23.08 -7.37
N GLY A 148 13.35 -23.60 -8.35
CA GLY A 148 13.80 -23.68 -9.74
C GLY A 148 13.79 -22.33 -10.46
N HIS A 149 14.12 -22.36 -11.75
CA HIS A 149 14.19 -21.17 -12.62
C HIS A 149 12.81 -20.58 -12.98
N ARG A 150 11.74 -21.33 -12.74
CA ARG A 150 10.37 -20.95 -13.17
C ARG A 150 9.64 -20.04 -12.22
N LEU A 151 10.28 -19.59 -11.13
CA LEU A 151 9.61 -18.75 -10.13
C LEU A 151 9.18 -17.42 -10.73
N ARG A 152 7.87 -17.19 -10.72
CA ARG A 152 7.22 -15.96 -11.22
C ARG A 152 6.75 -15.04 -10.10
N MET A 153 6.41 -15.62 -8.95
CA MET A 153 5.89 -14.88 -7.79
C MET A 153 6.62 -15.31 -6.52
N LEU A 154 7.20 -14.35 -5.82
CA LEU A 154 7.80 -14.54 -4.50
C LEU A 154 7.23 -13.55 -3.51
N HIS A 155 6.42 -14.04 -2.60
CA HIS A 155 5.89 -13.27 -1.48
C HIS A 155 6.43 -13.80 -0.15
N SER A 156 6.95 -12.92 0.67
CA SER A 156 7.44 -13.27 2.00
C SER A 156 7.04 -12.22 3.03
N THR A 157 6.54 -12.65 4.18
CA THR A 157 6.19 -11.78 5.29
C THR A 157 6.80 -12.27 6.59
N ARG A 158 7.61 -11.44 7.25
CA ARG A 158 8.32 -11.71 8.53
C ARG A 158 9.31 -12.86 8.48
N ILE A 159 9.87 -13.17 7.31
CA ILE A 159 10.88 -14.22 7.16
C ILE A 159 12.15 -13.57 6.63
N ALA A 160 13.28 -13.91 7.25
CA ALA A 160 14.60 -13.47 6.81
C ALA A 160 15.14 -14.35 5.70
N PHE A 161 15.67 -13.71 4.67
CA PHE A 161 16.35 -14.36 3.53
C PHE A 161 17.75 -13.76 3.36
N PRO A 162 18.73 -14.09 4.22
CA PRO A 162 20.06 -13.47 4.15
C PRO A 162 20.77 -13.68 2.82
N SER A 163 20.52 -14.83 2.18
CA SER A 163 21.09 -15.20 0.89
C SER A 163 20.19 -14.85 -0.30
N LEU A 164 19.16 -14.02 -0.12
CA LEU A 164 18.17 -13.72 -1.15
C LEU A 164 18.79 -13.28 -2.49
N PRO A 165 19.77 -12.37 -2.56
CA PRO A 165 20.37 -11.97 -3.82
C PRO A 165 20.90 -13.17 -4.64
N HIS A 166 21.55 -14.12 -3.99
CA HIS A 166 22.04 -15.33 -4.66
C HIS A 166 20.91 -16.27 -5.10
N LEU A 167 19.85 -16.36 -4.31
CA LEU A 167 18.69 -17.19 -4.62
C LEU A 167 17.85 -16.63 -5.77
N LEU A 168 17.83 -15.31 -5.94
CA LEU A 168 17.10 -14.64 -7.02
C LEU A 168 17.84 -14.69 -8.37
N SER A 169 19.16 -14.80 -8.37
CA SER A 169 19.98 -14.76 -9.58
C SER A 169 19.52 -15.70 -10.71
N PRO A 170 19.03 -16.93 -10.45
CA PRO A 170 18.52 -17.81 -11.51
C PRO A 170 17.07 -17.49 -11.93
N SER A 171 16.33 -16.66 -11.20
CA SER A 171 14.87 -16.45 -11.38
C SER A 171 14.58 -15.30 -12.34
N GLN A 172 14.98 -15.41 -13.60
CA GLN A 172 14.80 -14.34 -14.60
C GLN A 172 13.34 -14.13 -15.02
N ASP A 173 12.47 -15.13 -14.82
CA ASP A 173 11.04 -15.07 -15.15
C ASP A 173 10.19 -14.43 -14.04
N LEU A 174 10.83 -13.86 -13.00
CA LEU A 174 10.11 -13.27 -11.87
C LEU A 174 9.30 -12.05 -12.30
N VAL A 175 8.01 -12.07 -11.97
CA VAL A 175 7.03 -11.00 -12.30
C VAL A 175 6.66 -10.20 -11.05
N ASP A 176 6.56 -10.86 -9.91
CA ASP A 176 6.11 -10.25 -8.66
C ASP A 176 7.02 -10.63 -7.49
N LEU A 177 7.70 -9.64 -6.91
CA LEU A 177 8.58 -9.79 -5.76
C LEU A 177 8.09 -8.90 -4.60
N GLN A 178 7.55 -9.54 -3.58
CA GLN A 178 7.04 -8.85 -2.38
C GLN A 178 7.68 -9.41 -1.11
N LEU A 179 8.49 -8.61 -0.46
CA LEU A 179 9.18 -8.92 0.78
C LEU A 179 8.70 -7.95 1.86
N HIS A 180 7.83 -8.43 2.72
CA HIS A 180 7.18 -7.60 3.73
C HIS A 180 7.71 -7.90 5.13
N GLU A 181 7.89 -6.85 5.91
CA GLU A 181 8.33 -6.92 7.31
C GLU A 181 9.64 -7.73 7.48
N ILE A 182 10.62 -7.46 6.59
CA ILE A 182 11.93 -8.14 6.60
C ILE A 182 12.61 -7.89 7.96
N PRO A 183 12.92 -8.95 8.73
CA PRO A 183 13.64 -8.80 10.00
C PRO A 183 15.08 -8.32 9.78
N GLY A 184 15.68 -7.71 10.81
CA GLY A 184 17.06 -7.19 10.71
C GLY A 184 18.12 -8.24 10.34
N VAL A 185 17.92 -9.49 10.72
CA VAL A 185 18.81 -10.62 10.33
C VAL A 185 18.69 -11.01 8.85
N GLY A 186 17.61 -10.58 8.18
CA GLY A 186 17.38 -10.77 6.75
C GLY A 186 17.86 -9.60 5.88
N TYR A 187 18.58 -8.67 6.46
CA TYR A 187 19.14 -7.54 5.70
C TYR A 187 20.16 -8.03 4.66
N PHE A 188 20.07 -7.47 3.48
CA PHE A 188 21.02 -7.67 2.38
C PHE A 188 21.42 -6.30 1.80
N PRO A 189 22.66 -6.16 1.29
CA PRO A 189 23.13 -4.90 0.73
C PRO A 189 22.35 -4.48 -0.52
N PRO A 190 22.07 -3.17 -0.71
CA PRO A 190 21.32 -2.68 -1.87
C PRO A 190 22.02 -2.94 -3.20
N GLU A 191 23.36 -2.96 -3.23
CA GLU A 191 24.15 -3.30 -4.40
C GLU A 191 23.97 -4.77 -4.80
N ALA A 192 24.11 -5.69 -3.85
CA ALA A 192 23.92 -7.11 -4.13
C ALA A 192 22.47 -7.43 -4.56
N PHE A 193 21.52 -6.68 -4.01
CA PHE A 193 20.12 -6.81 -4.40
C PHE A 193 19.87 -6.24 -5.80
N ALA A 194 20.44 -5.09 -6.13
CA ALA A 194 20.35 -4.54 -7.48
C ALA A 194 20.96 -5.51 -8.51
N ASP A 195 22.16 -6.07 -8.22
CA ASP A 195 22.80 -7.04 -9.10
C ASP A 195 21.91 -8.28 -9.32
N ALA A 196 21.19 -8.73 -8.28
CA ALA A 196 20.25 -9.84 -8.41
C ALA A 196 19.03 -9.52 -9.28
N LEU A 197 18.62 -8.24 -9.34
CA LEU A 197 17.55 -7.78 -10.23
C LEU A 197 17.99 -7.70 -11.70
N CYS A 198 19.30 -7.81 -11.97
CA CYS A 198 19.84 -7.78 -13.32
C CYS A 198 19.30 -8.96 -14.16
N GLY A 199 18.66 -8.65 -15.28
CA GLY A 199 18.05 -9.65 -16.15
C GLY A 199 16.56 -9.95 -15.85
N MET A 200 15.98 -9.42 -14.77
CA MET A 200 14.53 -9.59 -14.47
C MET A 200 13.68 -8.62 -15.31
N ILE A 201 13.74 -8.75 -16.62
CA ILE A 201 13.05 -7.86 -17.56
C ILE A 201 11.52 -7.93 -17.48
N GLN A 202 10.98 -8.99 -16.88
CA GLN A 202 9.54 -9.20 -16.73
C GLN A 202 9.00 -8.75 -15.36
N LEU A 203 9.85 -8.26 -14.45
CA LEU A 203 9.46 -7.84 -13.11
C LEU A 203 8.50 -6.64 -13.18
N GLN A 204 7.24 -6.85 -12.77
CA GLN A 204 6.17 -5.84 -12.77
C GLN A 204 5.97 -5.19 -11.41
N THR A 205 6.11 -5.97 -10.35
CA THR A 205 5.93 -5.50 -8.97
C THR A 205 7.18 -5.77 -8.13
N LEU A 206 7.70 -4.74 -7.51
CA LEU A 206 8.77 -4.81 -6.52
C LEU A 206 8.32 -4.14 -5.23
N SER A 207 8.18 -4.93 -4.16
CA SER A 207 7.82 -4.43 -2.83
C SER A 207 8.86 -4.88 -1.80
N LEU A 208 9.52 -3.93 -1.15
CA LEU A 208 10.59 -4.17 -0.21
C LEU A 208 10.34 -3.41 1.09
N HIS A 209 9.82 -4.10 2.11
CA HIS A 209 9.48 -3.52 3.39
C HIS A 209 10.34 -4.08 4.52
N PHE A 210 11.22 -3.28 5.09
CA PHE A 210 11.97 -3.64 6.30
C PHE A 210 11.11 -3.42 7.55
N LEU A 211 11.23 -4.33 8.52
CA LEU A 211 10.52 -4.23 9.80
C LEU A 211 11.19 -3.22 10.73
N SER A 212 12.52 -3.15 10.70
CA SER A 212 13.34 -2.33 11.59
C SER A 212 14.56 -1.77 10.86
N LEU A 213 15.23 -0.83 11.53
CA LEU A 213 16.51 -0.30 11.05
C LEU A 213 17.54 -1.44 10.95
N PRO A 214 18.29 -1.50 9.85
CA PRO A 214 19.40 -2.44 9.72
C PRO A 214 20.50 -2.14 10.75
N PRO A 215 21.38 -3.11 11.07
CA PRO A 215 22.51 -2.89 11.96
C PRO A 215 23.38 -1.71 11.49
N ARG A 216 23.74 -0.80 12.40
CA ARG A 216 24.43 0.47 12.06
C ARG A 216 25.68 0.30 11.19
N ARG A 217 26.41 -0.81 11.33
CA ARG A 217 27.64 -1.08 10.56
C ARG A 217 27.42 -1.35 9.07
N THR A 218 26.23 -1.77 8.67
CA THR A 218 25.93 -2.25 7.31
C THR A 218 25.63 -1.11 6.31
N TYR A 219 25.29 0.09 6.76
CA TYR A 219 24.92 1.19 5.85
C TYR A 219 25.84 2.41 5.90
N LEU A 220 26.93 2.36 6.70
CA LEU A 220 27.87 3.48 6.81
C LEU A 220 28.81 3.59 5.61
N THR A 221 29.09 2.48 4.93
CA THR A 221 30.03 2.41 3.82
C THR A 221 29.38 1.76 2.61
N LEU A 222 28.44 2.46 1.97
CA LEU A 222 27.88 2.00 0.70
C LEU A 222 28.85 2.38 -0.43
N PRO A 223 29.16 1.47 -1.35
CA PRO A 223 29.99 1.79 -2.51
C PRO A 223 29.27 2.80 -3.42
N PRO A 224 30.02 3.62 -4.15
CA PRO A 224 29.43 4.55 -5.11
C PRO A 224 28.58 3.80 -6.15
N PRO A 225 27.54 4.44 -6.69
CA PRO A 225 26.72 3.81 -7.73
C PRO A 225 27.58 3.52 -8.98
N PRO A 226 27.32 2.40 -9.67
CA PRO A 226 27.96 2.09 -10.95
C PRO A 226 27.61 3.12 -12.02
N GLY A 227 28.42 3.20 -13.09
CA GLY A 227 28.13 4.06 -14.24
C GLY A 227 26.87 3.62 -14.99
N ASP A 228 26.67 2.30 -15.11
CA ASP A 228 25.53 1.71 -15.81
C ASP A 228 24.45 1.30 -14.81
N ARG A 229 23.19 1.54 -15.17
CA ARG A 229 22.01 1.19 -14.37
C ARG A 229 21.34 -0.05 -14.91
N ILE A 230 20.76 -0.81 -14.00
CA ILE A 230 19.95 -1.98 -14.33
C ILE A 230 18.56 -1.49 -14.75
N VAL A 231 18.17 -1.77 -15.98
CA VAL A 231 16.86 -1.38 -16.52
C VAL A 231 15.82 -2.45 -16.22
N LEU A 232 14.72 -2.05 -15.59
CA LEU A 232 13.55 -2.88 -15.28
C LEU A 232 12.35 -2.39 -16.12
N PRO A 233 12.27 -2.79 -17.40
CA PRO A 233 11.34 -2.19 -18.35
C PRO A 233 9.87 -2.53 -18.08
N ALA A 234 9.58 -3.66 -17.45
CA ALA A 234 8.22 -4.06 -17.10
C ALA A 234 7.75 -3.55 -15.75
N LEU A 235 8.63 -2.90 -14.94
CA LEU A 235 8.30 -2.51 -13.58
C LEU A 235 7.27 -1.37 -13.59
N THR A 236 6.06 -1.66 -13.07
CA THR A 236 4.94 -0.72 -12.95
C THR A 236 4.62 -0.33 -11.52
N CYS A 237 5.00 -1.17 -10.55
CA CYS A 237 4.73 -0.93 -9.14
C CYS A 237 6.00 -1.09 -8.30
N PHE A 238 6.42 -0.02 -7.65
CA PHE A 238 7.55 -0.02 -6.72
C PHE A 238 7.10 0.45 -5.34
N LYS A 239 7.25 -0.40 -4.34
CA LYS A 239 6.95 -0.07 -2.93
C LYS A 239 8.18 -0.31 -2.07
N TYR A 240 8.46 0.65 -1.19
CA TYR A 240 9.60 0.58 -0.29
C TYR A 240 9.20 1.06 1.11
N ARG A 241 9.70 0.35 2.14
CA ARG A 241 9.64 0.81 3.52
C ARG A 241 10.97 0.54 4.22
N GLY A 242 11.63 1.61 4.69
CA GLY A 242 12.96 1.46 5.31
C GLY A 242 13.68 2.79 5.53
N ILE A 243 15.01 2.76 5.49
CA ILE A 243 15.87 3.94 5.63
C ILE A 243 16.13 4.60 4.28
N SER A 244 16.27 5.97 4.29
CA SER A 244 16.50 6.75 3.07
C SER A 244 17.79 6.36 2.35
N LYS A 245 18.87 6.14 3.08
CA LYS A 245 20.18 5.79 2.51
C LYS A 245 20.18 4.47 1.73
N TYR A 246 19.45 3.46 2.21
CA TYR A 246 19.28 2.20 1.46
C TYR A 246 18.52 2.43 0.15
N LEU A 247 17.38 3.14 0.26
CA LEU A 247 16.57 3.48 -0.91
C LEU A 247 17.40 4.24 -1.93
N ASP A 248 18.09 5.29 -1.50
CA ASP A 248 18.90 6.15 -2.38
C ASP A 248 19.99 5.36 -3.12
N SER A 249 20.67 4.44 -2.40
CA SER A 249 21.64 3.54 -3.00
C SER A 249 21.02 2.55 -4.00
N LEU A 250 19.80 2.06 -3.73
CA LEU A 250 19.10 1.14 -4.64
C LEU A 250 18.63 1.87 -5.92
N VAL A 251 17.94 3.01 -5.78
CA VAL A 251 17.42 3.77 -6.93
C VAL A 251 18.50 4.44 -7.77
N ALA A 252 19.71 4.61 -7.21
CA ALA A 252 20.89 5.02 -7.97
C ALA A 252 21.35 3.97 -8.99
N ARG A 253 21.04 2.69 -8.74
CA ARG A 253 21.49 1.53 -9.53
C ARG A 253 20.45 0.97 -10.47
N ILE A 254 19.18 1.32 -10.29
CA ILE A 254 18.07 0.83 -11.13
C ILE A 254 17.45 1.96 -11.94
N ASP A 255 16.83 1.57 -13.06
CA ASP A 255 16.01 2.43 -13.90
C ASP A 255 14.71 1.72 -14.25
N ALA A 256 13.59 2.43 -14.10
CA ALA A 256 12.25 1.87 -14.28
C ALA A 256 11.33 2.92 -14.94
N PRO A 257 11.44 3.09 -16.26
CA PRO A 257 10.77 4.20 -16.97
C PRO A 257 9.25 4.12 -16.92
N HIS A 258 8.67 2.92 -16.86
CA HIS A 258 7.23 2.71 -16.95
C HIS A 258 6.52 2.55 -15.60
N LEU A 259 7.11 3.09 -14.52
CA LEU A 259 6.47 3.06 -13.20
C LEU A 259 5.16 3.86 -13.19
N VAL A 260 4.12 3.22 -12.65
CA VAL A 260 2.78 3.79 -12.44
C VAL A 260 2.52 4.07 -10.97
N VAL A 261 2.93 3.14 -10.11
CA VAL A 261 2.72 3.25 -8.66
C VAL A 261 4.05 3.26 -7.93
N ILE A 262 4.30 4.32 -7.17
CA ILE A 262 5.47 4.43 -6.30
C ILE A 262 4.97 4.70 -4.88
N GLY A 263 5.27 3.79 -3.96
CA GLY A 263 4.95 3.91 -2.55
C GLY A 263 6.21 3.86 -1.71
N ILE A 264 6.62 4.96 -1.09
CA ILE A 264 7.82 5.02 -0.26
C ILE A 264 7.43 5.41 1.15
N THR A 265 7.83 4.60 2.13
CA THR A 265 7.67 4.89 3.55
C THR A 265 9.04 4.90 4.22
N LEU A 266 9.48 6.06 4.66
CA LEU A 266 10.75 6.21 5.34
C LEU A 266 10.57 6.12 6.86
N PHE A 267 11.48 5.41 7.52
CA PHE A 267 11.57 5.44 8.97
C PHE A 267 12.03 6.82 9.45
N ASN A 268 11.67 7.16 10.70
CA ASN A 268 12.20 8.36 11.32
C ASN A 268 13.72 8.27 11.47
N GLN A 269 14.44 9.21 10.87
CA GLN A 269 15.90 9.29 10.88
C GLN A 269 16.32 10.76 10.89
N PRO A 270 17.42 11.09 11.58
CA PRO A 270 17.83 12.50 11.76
C PRO A 270 18.24 13.19 10.46
N THR A 271 18.66 12.43 9.46
CA THR A 271 19.04 12.95 8.13
C THR A 271 18.41 12.13 7.04
N LEU A 272 17.82 12.79 6.06
CA LEU A 272 17.31 12.17 4.85
C LEU A 272 18.37 12.30 3.75
N ASP A 273 18.87 11.17 3.28
CA ASP A 273 19.71 11.11 2.09
C ASP A 273 18.87 10.52 0.96
N ALA A 274 18.50 11.34 0.01
CA ALA A 274 17.58 11.02 -1.08
C ALA A 274 17.96 11.72 -2.41
N SER A 275 19.25 12.01 -2.60
CA SER A 275 19.76 12.74 -3.75
C SER A 275 19.51 12.03 -5.09
N HIS A 276 19.63 10.69 -5.11
CA HIS A 276 19.37 9.89 -6.30
C HIS A 276 17.89 9.60 -6.50
N LEU A 277 17.06 9.66 -5.45
CA LEU A 277 15.62 9.47 -5.55
C LEU A 277 14.97 10.51 -6.46
N GLY A 278 15.35 11.80 -6.32
CA GLY A 278 14.85 12.85 -7.20
C GLY A 278 15.20 12.58 -8.66
N SER A 279 16.47 12.20 -8.93
CA SER A 279 16.92 11.82 -10.26
C SER A 279 16.17 10.58 -10.81
N PHE A 280 15.89 9.59 -9.95
CA PHE A 280 15.13 8.41 -10.31
C PHE A 280 13.70 8.78 -10.71
N ILE A 281 12.99 9.58 -9.92
CA ILE A 281 11.62 10.02 -10.20
C ILE A 281 11.56 10.86 -11.49
N ASN A 282 12.55 11.71 -11.73
CA ASN A 282 12.60 12.53 -12.95
C ASN A 282 12.82 11.71 -14.25
N ARG A 283 13.32 10.47 -14.15
CA ARG A 283 13.48 9.57 -15.31
C ARG A 283 12.23 8.77 -15.64
N ILE A 284 11.24 8.77 -14.75
CA ILE A 284 9.98 8.08 -15.01
C ILE A 284 9.20 8.85 -16.06
N GLU A 285 8.74 8.14 -17.08
CA GLU A 285 7.91 8.69 -18.15
C GLU A 285 6.49 9.00 -17.66
N MET A 286 6.36 10.01 -16.80
CA MET A 286 5.05 10.48 -16.36
C MET A 286 4.39 11.27 -17.49
N GLN A 287 3.39 10.66 -18.11
CA GLN A 287 2.62 11.31 -19.18
C GLN A 287 1.63 12.31 -18.58
N GLY A 288 1.75 13.58 -19.00
CA GLY A 288 0.75 14.62 -18.75
C GLY A 288 1.16 15.70 -17.72
N SER A 289 0.39 16.77 -17.76
CA SER A 289 0.43 17.93 -16.85
C SER A 289 -1.00 18.48 -16.81
N PRO A 290 -1.52 19.00 -15.71
CA PRO A 290 -0.86 19.35 -14.45
C PRO A 290 -0.94 18.26 -13.38
N TYR A 291 0.00 18.30 -12.44
CA TYR A 291 0.02 17.40 -11.28
C TYR A 291 -0.65 18.05 -10.08
N ARG A 292 -1.37 17.24 -9.33
CA ARG A 292 -1.89 17.60 -8.01
C ARG A 292 -0.97 17.02 -6.95
N VAL A 293 -0.63 17.83 -5.96
CA VAL A 293 0.13 17.42 -4.79
C VAL A 293 -0.70 17.65 -3.54
N ASP A 294 -0.86 16.62 -2.74
CA ASP A 294 -1.46 16.69 -1.42
C ASP A 294 -0.41 16.34 -0.36
N ILE A 295 -0.17 17.25 0.58
CA ILE A 295 0.69 17.05 1.75
C ILE A 295 -0.24 16.87 2.95
N LEU A 296 -0.17 15.70 3.57
CA LEU A 296 -1.01 15.34 4.70
C LEU A 296 -0.14 15.03 5.92
N SER A 297 -0.35 15.76 7.02
CA SER A 297 0.24 15.46 8.32
C SER A 297 -0.84 14.87 9.23
N SER A 298 -0.64 13.65 9.72
CA SER A 298 -1.59 12.96 10.58
C SER A 298 -0.89 11.92 11.47
N GLY A 299 -1.21 11.94 12.78
CA GLY A 299 -0.90 10.85 13.70
C GLY A 299 0.57 10.42 13.79
N GLY A 300 1.52 11.34 13.64
CA GLY A 300 2.95 11.02 13.68
C GLY A 300 3.53 10.57 12.34
N THR A 301 2.84 10.86 11.23
CA THR A 301 3.34 10.69 9.87
C THR A 301 3.07 11.92 9.04
N ILE A 302 3.97 12.24 8.13
CA ILE A 302 3.70 13.18 7.06
C ILE A 302 3.85 12.48 5.71
N SER A 303 2.93 12.77 4.79
CA SER A 303 2.97 12.19 3.45
C SER A 303 2.84 13.24 2.37
N ILE A 304 3.56 13.03 1.27
CA ILE A 304 3.33 13.70 -0.01
C ILE A 304 2.69 12.70 -0.95
N THR A 305 1.54 13.04 -1.48
CA THR A 305 0.88 12.26 -2.53
C THR A 305 0.83 13.10 -3.79
N ILE A 306 1.41 12.59 -4.87
CA ILE A 306 1.39 13.22 -6.18
C ILE A 306 0.50 12.39 -7.09
N THR A 307 -0.52 13.01 -7.64
CA THR A 307 -1.48 12.36 -8.52
C THR A 307 -1.62 13.15 -9.81
N HIS A 308 -1.90 12.43 -10.89
CA HIS A 308 -2.24 13.02 -12.16
C HIS A 308 -3.76 12.89 -12.39
N PRO A 309 -4.50 13.98 -12.67
CA PRO A 309 -5.91 13.89 -12.98
C PRO A 309 -6.14 13.03 -14.24
N GLY A 310 -6.97 12.00 -14.11
CA GLY A 310 -7.30 11.11 -15.22
C GLY A 310 -6.36 9.93 -15.46
N THR A 311 -5.33 9.75 -14.64
CA THR A 311 -4.45 8.56 -14.70
C THR A 311 -4.39 7.83 -13.36
N VAL A 312 -3.97 6.56 -13.41
CA VAL A 312 -3.74 5.72 -12.22
C VAL A 312 -2.37 6.02 -11.58
N THR A 313 -1.57 6.90 -12.21
CA THR A 313 -0.21 7.20 -11.73
C THR A 313 -0.27 7.88 -10.37
N LYS A 314 0.35 7.24 -9.38
CA LYS A 314 0.41 7.69 -8.00
C LYS A 314 1.82 7.57 -7.45
N LEU A 315 2.40 8.71 -7.03
CA LEU A 315 3.58 8.73 -6.18
C LEU A 315 3.14 9.08 -4.75
N GLU A 316 3.40 8.19 -3.83
CA GLU A 316 3.13 8.41 -2.41
C GLU A 316 4.42 8.25 -1.60
N LEU A 317 4.80 9.28 -0.88
CA LEU A 317 5.97 9.30 -0.03
C LEU A 317 5.56 9.64 1.39
N LYS A 318 5.83 8.73 2.33
CA LYS A 318 5.50 8.85 3.75
C LYS A 318 6.76 8.90 4.60
N ILE A 319 6.75 9.76 5.60
CA ILE A 319 7.78 9.82 6.63
C ILE A 319 7.11 9.59 7.98
N SER A 320 7.60 8.61 8.71
CA SER A 320 7.15 8.34 10.07
C SER A 320 7.96 9.21 11.04
N CYS A 321 7.35 10.27 11.58
CA CYS A 321 7.96 11.16 12.56
C CYS A 321 6.88 11.74 13.46
N LYS A 322 7.09 11.71 14.79
CA LYS A 322 6.10 12.19 15.75
C LYS A 322 6.09 13.71 15.95
N GLN A 323 7.19 14.39 15.66
CA GLN A 323 7.33 15.83 15.85
C GLN A 323 7.09 16.55 14.53
N LEU A 324 6.19 17.54 14.53
CA LEU A 324 5.76 18.23 13.30
C LEU A 324 6.88 19.07 12.65
N ASP A 325 7.72 19.71 13.44
CA ASP A 325 8.88 20.48 12.97
C ASP A 325 9.88 19.58 12.21
N TRP A 326 10.12 18.38 12.71
CA TRP A 326 10.94 17.38 12.00
C TRP A 326 10.24 16.83 10.76
N GLN A 327 8.93 16.66 10.83
CA GLN A 327 8.13 16.28 9.66
C GLN A 327 8.28 17.32 8.56
N LEU A 328 8.10 18.59 8.89
CA LEU A 328 8.18 19.70 7.94
C LEU A 328 9.60 19.85 7.37
N SER A 329 10.63 19.80 8.21
CA SER A 329 12.04 19.83 7.77
C SER A 329 12.35 18.67 6.81
N SER A 330 11.86 17.47 7.10
CA SER A 330 12.07 16.29 6.26
C SER A 330 11.37 16.42 4.91
N ILE A 331 10.13 16.95 4.90
CA ILE A 331 9.39 17.21 3.65
C ILE A 331 10.06 18.28 2.82
N CYS A 332 10.55 19.36 3.42
CA CYS A 332 11.33 20.39 2.72
C CYS A 332 12.54 19.79 2.01
N GLN A 333 13.32 18.94 2.69
CA GLN A 333 14.47 18.27 2.09
C GLN A 333 14.06 17.40 0.88
N ILE A 334 12.97 16.67 0.99
CA ILE A 334 12.46 15.86 -0.12
C ILE A 334 11.99 16.74 -1.28
N CYS A 335 11.26 17.82 -0.99
CA CYS A 335 10.81 18.76 -2.01
C CYS A 335 11.99 19.42 -2.73
N ASP A 336 13.10 19.68 -2.05
CA ASP A 336 14.32 20.18 -2.68
C ASP A 336 14.86 19.19 -3.73
N TYR A 337 14.87 17.87 -3.43
CA TYR A 337 15.29 16.84 -4.39
C TYR A 337 14.29 16.63 -5.54
N LEU A 338 13.01 16.85 -5.29
CA LEU A 338 11.94 16.72 -6.29
C LEU A 338 11.64 18.02 -7.02
N SER A 339 12.35 19.12 -6.72
CA SER A 339 12.01 20.45 -7.20
C SER A 339 11.79 20.57 -8.72
N PRO A 340 12.58 19.94 -9.62
CA PRO A 340 12.33 20.02 -11.06
C PRO A 340 10.96 19.46 -11.47
N PHE A 341 10.47 18.47 -10.73
CA PHE A 341 9.17 17.85 -10.93
C PHE A 341 8.05 18.71 -10.33
N LEU A 342 8.25 19.20 -9.10
CA LEU A 342 7.26 19.99 -8.35
C LEU A 342 6.97 21.35 -8.98
N PHE A 343 7.90 21.91 -9.76
CA PHE A 343 7.66 23.16 -10.51
C PHE A 343 6.50 23.09 -11.52
N ARG A 344 6.06 21.88 -11.88
CA ARG A 344 4.93 21.69 -12.81
C ARG A 344 3.58 21.55 -12.11
N VAL A 345 3.57 21.53 -10.78
CA VAL A 345 2.36 21.34 -9.99
C VAL A 345 1.49 22.57 -10.05
N GLU A 346 0.24 22.40 -10.44
CA GLU A 346 -0.74 23.49 -10.51
C GLU A 346 -1.74 23.48 -9.34
N ASP A 347 -1.95 22.33 -8.70
CA ASP A 347 -2.89 22.15 -7.59
C ASP A 347 -2.15 21.61 -6.35
N LEU A 348 -2.05 22.43 -5.30
CA LEU A 348 -1.39 22.10 -4.04
C LEU A 348 -2.40 22.02 -2.91
N GLY A 349 -2.41 20.92 -2.17
CA GLY A 349 -3.17 20.74 -0.93
C GLY A 349 -2.23 20.54 0.26
N ILE A 350 -2.48 21.22 1.37
CA ILE A 350 -1.82 20.98 2.65
C ILE A 350 -2.89 20.79 3.71
N ASP A 351 -2.85 19.63 4.35
CA ASP A 351 -3.76 19.26 5.41
C ASP A 351 -2.98 18.79 6.64
N THR A 352 -3.14 19.51 7.74
CA THR A 352 -2.47 19.22 9.02
C THR A 352 -3.46 18.72 10.08
N THR A 353 -4.63 18.27 9.67
CA THR A 353 -5.65 17.73 10.58
C THR A 353 -5.16 16.46 11.27
N GLY A 354 -5.20 16.43 12.61
CA GLY A 354 -4.78 15.29 13.43
C GLY A 354 -3.31 15.34 13.86
N SER A 355 -2.65 16.47 13.72
CA SER A 355 -1.36 16.73 14.36
C SER A 355 -1.60 17.02 15.84
N SER A 356 -1.38 16.04 16.73
CA SER A 356 -1.71 16.12 18.16
C SER A 356 -0.83 17.05 18.99
N SER A 357 0.13 17.72 18.40
CA SER A 357 0.99 18.72 19.06
C SER A 357 1.58 19.67 18.00
N VAL A 358 0.92 20.80 17.82
CA VAL A 358 1.54 21.95 17.13
C VAL A 358 2.45 22.61 18.16
N PRO A 359 3.78 22.75 17.92
CA PRO A 359 4.60 23.58 18.77
C PRO A 359 4.14 25.04 18.67
N ASP A 360 4.11 25.75 19.79
CA ASP A 360 3.67 27.15 19.85
C ASP A 360 4.52 28.11 18.97
N ASP A 361 5.72 27.69 18.56
CA ASP A 361 6.68 28.42 17.73
C ASP A 361 7.07 27.61 16.48
N MET A 362 6.12 27.30 15.60
CA MET A 362 6.46 26.72 14.29
C MET A 362 7.23 27.73 13.44
N ASP A 363 8.39 27.30 12.94
CA ASP A 363 9.26 28.12 12.12
C ASP A 363 8.59 28.49 10.77
N ALA A 364 8.14 29.74 10.67
CA ALA A 364 7.53 30.30 9.46
C ALA A 364 8.45 30.15 8.23
N GLU A 365 9.78 30.14 8.43
CA GLU A 365 10.75 29.99 7.37
C GLU A 365 10.67 28.60 6.71
N GLN A 366 10.36 27.55 7.47
CA GLN A 366 10.17 26.20 6.91
C GLN A 366 8.93 26.12 6.02
N TRP A 367 7.80 26.75 6.40
CA TRP A 367 6.61 26.85 5.54
C TRP A 367 6.93 27.59 4.24
N VAL A 368 7.61 28.71 4.32
CA VAL A 368 8.05 29.49 3.15
C VAL A 368 8.95 28.62 2.25
N ARG A 369 9.93 27.92 2.84
CA ARG A 369 10.82 27.00 2.09
C ARG A 369 10.04 25.91 1.36
N LEU A 370 9.07 25.28 2.03
CA LEU A 370 8.21 24.28 1.42
C LEU A 370 7.46 24.84 0.20
N MET A 371 6.83 26.01 0.36
CA MET A 371 6.04 26.64 -0.70
C MET A 371 6.87 27.09 -1.91
N LEU A 372 8.16 27.40 -1.73
CA LEU A 372 9.04 27.78 -2.83
C LEU A 372 9.25 26.67 -3.86
N ALA A 373 8.97 25.41 -3.49
CA ALA A 373 9.02 24.28 -4.43
C ALA A 373 7.85 24.27 -5.44
N PHE A 374 6.77 25.03 -5.18
CA PHE A 374 5.50 24.95 -5.93
C PHE A 374 5.19 26.24 -6.71
N ARG A 375 6.14 26.72 -7.51
CA ARG A 375 6.03 28.03 -8.19
C ARG A 375 4.90 28.15 -9.19
N SER A 376 4.43 27.04 -9.77
CA SER A 376 3.34 27.03 -10.75
C SER A 376 1.97 26.77 -10.14
N ALA A 377 1.86 26.62 -8.82
CA ALA A 377 0.59 26.34 -8.15
C ALA A 377 -0.40 27.52 -8.36
N LYS A 378 -1.50 27.19 -9.03
CA LYS A 378 -2.64 28.10 -9.31
C LYS A 378 -3.73 27.95 -8.26
N ASP A 379 -3.92 26.73 -7.78
CA ASP A 379 -4.89 26.35 -6.76
C ASP A 379 -4.15 25.92 -5.49
N PHE A 380 -4.46 26.54 -4.38
CA PHE A 380 -3.91 26.20 -3.08
C PHE A 380 -5.02 25.87 -2.11
N ARG A 381 -4.98 24.69 -1.53
CA ARG A 381 -5.91 24.23 -0.50
C ARG A 381 -5.16 24.07 0.80
N VAL A 382 -5.67 24.71 1.83
CA VAL A 382 -5.11 24.64 3.18
C VAL A 382 -6.18 24.21 4.17
N ALA A 383 -5.84 23.23 5.02
CA ALA A 383 -6.72 22.70 6.03
C ALA A 383 -5.94 22.34 7.31
N GLY A 384 -6.64 22.29 8.44
CA GLY A 384 -6.10 21.82 9.69
C GLY A 384 -5.52 22.89 10.58
N GLU A 385 -4.90 22.45 11.66
CA GLU A 385 -4.47 23.29 12.79
C GLU A 385 -3.39 24.32 12.42
N CYS A 386 -2.51 23.99 11.47
CA CYS A 386 -1.44 24.89 11.02
C CYS A 386 -1.87 25.86 9.92
N ALA A 387 -3.13 25.87 9.51
CA ALA A 387 -3.58 26.73 8.41
C ALA A 387 -3.31 28.22 8.68
N THR A 388 -3.50 28.67 9.90
CA THR A 388 -3.21 30.06 10.34
C THR A 388 -1.73 30.39 10.20
N ASP A 389 -0.83 29.49 10.63
CA ASP A 389 0.61 29.70 10.58
C ASP A 389 1.14 29.68 9.15
N ILE A 390 0.59 28.80 8.31
CA ILE A 390 0.89 28.75 6.88
C ILE A 390 0.53 30.08 6.20
N LEU A 391 -0.66 30.60 6.44
CA LEU A 391 -1.13 31.87 5.86
C LEU A 391 -0.34 33.06 6.37
N ARG A 392 0.01 33.07 7.67
CA ARG A 392 0.86 34.09 8.26
C ARG A 392 2.28 34.07 7.67
N ALA A 393 2.84 32.88 7.46
CA ALA A 393 4.15 32.72 6.83
C ALA A 393 4.16 33.24 5.38
N LEU A 394 3.09 32.96 4.60
CA LEU A 394 2.92 33.49 3.25
C LEU A 394 2.79 35.00 3.23
N HIS A 395 2.03 35.59 4.16
CA HIS A 395 1.88 37.04 4.29
C HIS A 395 3.23 37.73 4.59
N SER A 396 3.97 37.23 5.59
CA SER A 396 5.28 37.77 5.97
C SER A 396 6.32 37.66 4.85
N ALA A 397 6.27 36.58 4.05
CA ALA A 397 7.17 36.42 2.91
C ALA A 397 6.87 37.45 1.81
N ASP A 398 5.61 37.74 1.53
CA ASP A 398 5.21 38.73 0.54
C ASP A 398 5.60 40.15 0.97
N GLU A 399 5.50 40.51 2.26
CA GLU A 399 6.02 41.76 2.80
C GLU A 399 7.55 41.90 2.61
N GLY A 400 8.28 40.79 2.75
CA GLY A 400 9.72 40.70 2.51
C GLY A 400 10.13 40.67 1.04
N GLN A 401 9.23 40.97 0.09
CA GLN A 401 9.44 40.93 -1.37
C GLN A 401 9.83 39.54 -1.93
N LYS A 402 9.66 38.48 -1.18
CA LYS A 402 9.79 37.10 -1.65
C LYS A 402 8.42 36.55 -2.01
N THR A 403 7.97 36.78 -3.24
CA THR A 403 6.66 36.25 -3.67
C THR A 403 6.72 34.71 -3.69
N VAL A 404 6.01 34.11 -2.76
CA VAL A 404 5.81 32.66 -2.65
C VAL A 404 4.52 32.31 -3.37
N LEU A 405 4.47 31.21 -4.12
CA LEU A 405 3.34 30.84 -4.98
C LEU A 405 2.94 31.97 -5.96
N PRO A 406 3.83 32.39 -6.87
CA PRO A 406 3.59 33.56 -7.73
C PRO A 406 2.43 33.35 -8.72
N ALA A 407 2.09 32.12 -9.05
CA ALA A 407 1.01 31.77 -9.98
C ALA A 407 -0.36 31.59 -9.30
N LEU A 408 -0.45 31.78 -7.96
CA LEU A 408 -1.67 31.53 -7.19
C LEU A 408 -2.84 32.37 -7.66
N ARG A 409 -3.97 31.70 -7.95
CA ARG A 409 -5.24 32.31 -8.36
C ARG A 409 -6.38 32.02 -7.41
N ASN A 410 -6.41 30.79 -6.89
CA ASN A 410 -7.50 30.30 -6.05
C ASN A 410 -6.93 29.81 -4.71
N LEU A 411 -7.46 30.34 -3.62
CA LEU A 411 -7.16 29.89 -2.26
C LEU A 411 -8.41 29.21 -1.70
N HIS A 412 -8.31 27.91 -1.45
CA HIS A 412 -9.36 27.13 -0.81
C HIS A 412 -8.98 26.91 0.66
N VAL A 413 -9.78 27.42 1.52
CA VAL A 413 -9.59 27.30 2.96
C VAL A 413 -10.64 26.35 3.51
N GLN A 414 -10.18 25.26 4.10
CA GLN A 414 -11.05 24.32 4.77
C GLN A 414 -10.94 24.51 6.27
N GLU A 415 -12.00 25.02 6.84
CA GLU A 415 -12.04 25.29 8.25
C GLU A 415 -12.33 24.04 9.07
N ARG A 416 -11.51 23.82 10.09
CA ARG A 416 -11.71 22.88 11.19
C ARG A 416 -11.38 23.52 12.52
N VAL A 417 -11.65 24.81 12.64
CA VAL A 417 -11.33 25.52 13.86
C VAL A 417 -12.48 25.34 14.85
N SER A 418 -12.15 24.97 16.07
CA SER A 418 -13.04 25.12 17.21
C SER A 418 -13.62 26.53 17.17
N MET A 419 -14.93 26.69 17.39
CA MET A 419 -15.63 27.99 17.36
C MET A 419 -14.98 29.09 18.21
N LEU A 420 -14.00 28.76 19.04
CA LEU A 420 -13.31 29.69 19.95
C LEU A 420 -12.15 30.45 19.30
N ASP A 421 -11.59 29.98 18.15
CA ASP A 421 -10.38 30.54 17.53
C ASP A 421 -10.62 31.13 16.12
N PHE A 422 -11.85 31.41 15.76
CA PHE A 422 -12.25 31.86 14.42
C PHE A 422 -11.62 33.22 14.02
N GLY A 423 -11.53 34.18 14.96
CA GLY A 423 -11.06 35.54 14.69
C GLY A 423 -9.64 35.60 14.11
N PRO A 424 -8.61 35.04 14.77
CA PRO A 424 -7.23 35.15 14.32
C PRO A 424 -6.96 34.47 12.96
N PHE A 425 -7.71 33.42 12.65
CA PHE A 425 -7.64 32.73 11.38
C PHE A 425 -8.21 33.58 10.23
N GLN A 426 -9.41 34.13 10.41
CA GLN A 426 -10.05 35.00 9.43
C GLN A 426 -9.19 36.23 9.15
N ASP A 427 -8.63 36.87 10.19
CA ASP A 427 -7.73 38.01 10.07
C ASP A 427 -6.48 37.67 9.22
N SER A 428 -5.92 36.49 9.40
CA SER A 428 -4.76 36.00 8.62
C SER A 428 -5.11 35.78 7.15
N VAL A 429 -6.28 35.19 6.86
CA VAL A 429 -6.79 35.01 5.49
C VAL A 429 -7.03 36.35 4.80
N GLU A 430 -7.74 37.26 5.46
CA GLU A 430 -8.07 38.59 4.92
C GLU A 430 -6.81 39.44 4.68
N SER A 431 -5.86 39.42 5.61
CA SER A 431 -4.57 40.09 5.48
C SER A 431 -3.81 39.58 4.27
N PHE A 432 -3.67 38.29 4.12
CA PHE A 432 -2.98 37.68 2.98
C PHE A 432 -3.63 38.05 1.63
N VAL A 433 -4.95 37.88 1.50
CA VAL A 433 -5.68 38.19 0.27
C VAL A 433 -5.59 39.68 -0.06
N THR A 434 -5.69 40.56 0.94
CA THR A 434 -5.60 42.01 0.78
C THR A 434 -4.19 42.40 0.31
N GLN A 435 -3.14 41.88 0.93
CA GLN A 435 -1.75 42.11 0.52
C GLN A 435 -1.49 41.68 -0.91
N ARG A 436 -1.98 40.52 -1.32
CA ARG A 436 -1.87 40.02 -2.71
C ARG A 436 -2.57 40.95 -3.70
N ARG A 437 -3.75 41.45 -3.35
CA ARG A 437 -4.48 42.43 -4.18
C ARG A 437 -3.69 43.73 -4.35
N LEU A 438 -3.11 44.24 -3.26
CA LEU A 438 -2.27 45.45 -3.28
C LEU A 438 -1.00 45.26 -4.14
N SER A 439 -0.45 44.06 -4.17
CA SER A 439 0.71 43.69 -5.00
C SER A 439 0.34 43.39 -6.47
N GLY A 440 -0.91 43.58 -6.88
CA GLY A 440 -1.38 43.35 -8.26
C GLY A 440 -1.71 41.88 -8.57
N HIS A 441 -1.70 41.00 -7.59
CA HIS A 441 -1.99 39.56 -7.72
C HIS A 441 -3.36 39.24 -7.10
N SER A 442 -4.43 39.26 -7.89
CA SER A 442 -5.75 38.96 -7.36
C SER A 442 -5.92 37.47 -7.09
N VAL A 443 -6.17 37.11 -5.84
CA VAL A 443 -6.46 35.74 -5.38
C VAL A 443 -7.95 35.62 -5.05
N GLN A 444 -8.63 34.62 -5.64
CA GLN A 444 -10.02 34.28 -5.29
C GLN A 444 -10.03 33.36 -4.07
N LEU A 445 -10.88 33.69 -3.11
CA LEU A 445 -11.00 32.96 -1.85
C LEU A 445 -12.24 32.08 -1.86
N TYR A 446 -12.05 30.80 -1.53
CA TYR A 446 -13.11 29.82 -1.41
C TYR A 446 -13.07 29.22 -0.01
N TYR A 447 -14.16 29.29 0.72
CA TYR A 447 -14.34 28.57 1.98
C TYR A 447 -14.99 27.22 1.68
N SER A 448 -14.33 26.16 2.08
CA SER A 448 -14.89 24.81 2.02
C SER A 448 -15.41 24.44 3.40
N GLU A 449 -16.70 24.61 3.60
CA GLU A 449 -17.38 24.07 4.79
C GLU A 449 -17.47 22.54 4.62
N SER A 450 -16.56 21.81 5.22
CA SER A 450 -16.78 20.37 5.39
C SER A 450 -17.65 20.17 6.63
N ARG A 451 -18.94 19.86 6.43
CA ARG A 451 -19.85 19.54 7.55
C ARG A 451 -19.48 18.23 8.25
N TYR A 452 -18.87 17.30 7.51
CA TYR A 452 -18.55 15.97 8.00
C TYR A 452 -17.09 15.65 7.73
N THR A 453 -16.38 15.15 8.72
CA THR A 453 -14.97 14.80 8.55
C THR A 453 -14.66 13.42 9.08
N CYS A 454 -13.96 12.62 8.28
CA CYS A 454 -13.49 11.32 8.69
C CYS A 454 -12.33 11.45 9.69
N GLN A 455 -12.54 11.07 10.93
CA GLN A 455 -11.51 11.10 11.97
C GLN A 455 -10.40 10.06 11.77
N ILE A 456 -10.61 9.11 10.87
CA ILE A 456 -9.63 8.04 10.58
C ILE A 456 -8.58 8.52 9.59
N CYS A 457 -9.00 9.21 8.51
CA CYS A 457 -8.10 9.68 7.44
C CYS A 457 -8.19 11.20 7.22
N CYS A 458 -8.94 11.91 8.05
CA CYS A 458 -9.07 13.37 8.05
C CYS A 458 -9.62 13.99 6.76
N VAL A 459 -10.29 13.22 5.91
CA VAL A 459 -10.96 13.72 4.70
C VAL A 459 -12.28 14.35 5.08
N GLY A 460 -12.50 15.61 4.65
CA GLY A 460 -13.75 16.35 4.87
C GLY A 460 -14.75 16.14 3.74
N PHE A 461 -16.04 16.15 4.09
CA PHE A 461 -17.16 15.96 3.16
C PHE A 461 -18.21 17.03 3.37
N ARG A 462 -18.74 17.56 2.28
CA ARG A 462 -19.83 18.52 2.31
C ARG A 462 -21.18 17.83 2.49
N LEU A 463 -21.32 16.63 1.92
CA LEU A 463 -22.54 15.83 1.97
C LEU A 463 -22.35 14.62 2.88
N TRP A 464 -23.34 14.33 3.71
CA TRP A 464 -23.39 13.15 4.56
C TRP A 464 -23.24 11.85 3.77
N GLN A 465 -23.87 11.76 2.62
CA GLN A 465 -23.80 10.60 1.73
C GLN A 465 -22.38 10.28 1.27
N ASP A 466 -21.61 11.31 0.92
CA ASP A 466 -20.22 11.14 0.49
C ASP A 466 -19.33 10.71 1.65
N PHE A 467 -19.59 11.25 2.86
CA PHE A 467 -18.91 10.84 4.08
C PHE A 467 -19.17 9.35 4.41
N ILE A 468 -20.41 8.90 4.37
CA ILE A 468 -20.78 7.49 4.62
C ILE A 468 -20.21 6.57 3.53
N ARG A 469 -20.28 6.98 2.27
CA ARG A 469 -19.65 6.24 1.17
C ARG A 469 -18.15 6.08 1.40
N HIS A 470 -17.47 7.15 1.77
CA HIS A 470 -16.06 7.13 2.10
C HIS A 470 -15.74 6.16 3.25
N LEU A 471 -16.51 6.17 4.35
CA LEU A 471 -16.31 5.22 5.45
C LEU A 471 -16.43 3.78 4.98
N LYS A 472 -17.45 3.47 4.15
CA LYS A 472 -17.66 2.14 3.57
C LYS A 472 -16.52 1.68 2.68
N GLU A 473 -16.02 2.55 1.80
CA GLU A 473 -15.04 2.21 0.76
C GLU A 473 -13.60 2.21 1.28
N LYS A 474 -13.26 3.16 2.15
CA LYS A 474 -11.89 3.39 2.59
C LYS A 474 -11.57 2.79 3.96
N HIS A 475 -12.59 2.61 4.81
CA HIS A 475 -12.44 2.10 6.17
C HIS A 475 -13.37 0.91 6.48
N PRO A 476 -13.53 -0.08 5.59
CA PRO A 476 -14.54 -1.15 5.73
C PRO A 476 -14.31 -2.07 6.93
N HIS A 477 -13.16 -1.99 7.57
CA HIS A 477 -12.77 -2.83 8.72
C HIS A 477 -12.55 -2.06 10.01
N GLN A 478 -12.78 -0.75 10.01
CA GLN A 478 -12.60 0.09 11.20
C GLN A 478 -13.98 0.42 11.78
N TYR A 479 -14.34 -0.27 12.85
CA TYR A 479 -15.64 -0.21 13.51
C TYR A 479 -15.62 0.67 14.77
N MET A 480 -14.93 1.80 14.71
CA MET A 480 -14.91 2.77 15.80
C MET A 480 -15.58 4.07 15.36
N CYS A 481 -16.33 4.70 16.27
CA CYS A 481 -16.94 5.99 15.99
C CYS A 481 -15.86 7.02 15.60
N PRO A 482 -15.95 7.65 14.43
CA PRO A 482 -14.93 8.59 13.97
C PRO A 482 -14.95 9.92 14.76
N TYR A 483 -15.96 10.17 15.60
CA TYR A 483 -16.12 11.40 16.37
C TYR A 483 -15.65 11.28 17.81
N CYS A 484 -16.02 10.20 18.52
CA CYS A 484 -15.59 10.02 19.89
C CYS A 484 -14.48 8.99 20.08
N GLY A 485 -14.23 8.12 19.10
CA GLY A 485 -13.24 7.06 19.19
C GLY A 485 -13.54 5.96 20.23
N ILE A 486 -14.65 6.06 20.94
CA ILE A 486 -14.99 5.19 22.08
C ILE A 486 -15.97 4.09 21.65
N PHE A 487 -16.97 4.45 20.84
CA PHE A 487 -18.00 3.52 20.43
C PHE A 487 -17.49 2.57 19.33
N GLN A 488 -17.64 1.26 19.55
CA GLN A 488 -17.30 0.21 18.59
C GLN A 488 -18.56 -0.51 18.14
N TRP A 489 -18.68 -0.74 16.82
CA TRP A 489 -19.79 -1.52 16.25
C TRP A 489 -19.29 -2.65 15.37
N SER A 490 -20.12 -3.65 15.12
CA SER A 490 -19.81 -4.73 14.18
C SER A 490 -20.55 -4.53 12.86
N LYS A 491 -20.05 -5.14 11.79
CA LYS A 491 -20.70 -5.13 10.47
C LYS A 491 -22.16 -5.62 10.52
N GLU A 492 -22.47 -6.50 11.44
CA GLU A 492 -23.80 -7.10 11.65
C GLU A 492 -24.74 -6.19 12.43
N ARG A 493 -24.23 -5.13 13.07
CA ARG A 493 -24.98 -4.21 13.93
C ARG A 493 -24.74 -2.76 13.54
N ASN A 494 -24.74 -2.47 12.24
CA ASN A 494 -24.50 -1.12 11.72
C ASN A 494 -25.54 -0.10 12.18
N TYR A 495 -26.76 -0.53 12.52
CA TYR A 495 -27.81 0.34 13.06
C TYR A 495 -27.40 0.96 14.41
N LEU A 496 -26.62 0.28 15.24
CA LEU A 496 -26.12 0.82 16.50
C LEU A 496 -25.18 2.03 16.30
N PHE A 497 -24.54 2.13 15.14
CA PHE A 497 -23.72 3.29 14.83
C PHE A 497 -24.57 4.54 14.57
N LEU A 498 -25.69 4.39 13.87
CA LEU A 498 -26.64 5.48 13.66
C LEU A 498 -27.27 5.92 14.98
N GLU A 499 -27.74 4.97 15.79
CA GLU A 499 -28.32 5.22 17.11
C GLU A 499 -27.31 5.95 18.02
N HIS A 500 -26.03 5.54 17.99
CA HIS A 500 -24.97 6.21 18.70
C HIS A 500 -24.72 7.64 18.17
N LEU A 501 -24.72 7.86 16.85
CA LEU A 501 -24.56 9.20 16.28
C LEU A 501 -25.74 10.11 16.65
N GLU A 502 -26.96 9.60 16.62
CA GLU A 502 -28.15 10.36 17.00
C GLU A 502 -28.18 10.74 18.49
N SER A 503 -27.68 9.86 19.36
CA SER A 503 -27.68 10.09 20.80
C SER A 503 -26.50 10.93 21.28
N GLU A 504 -25.29 10.64 20.77
CA GLU A 504 -24.05 11.24 21.28
C GLU A 504 -23.49 12.36 20.41
N HIS A 505 -23.89 12.42 19.12
CA HIS A 505 -23.42 13.39 18.15
C HIS A 505 -24.56 13.95 17.29
N PRO A 506 -25.66 14.45 17.90
CA PRO A 506 -26.84 14.93 17.17
C PRO A 506 -26.53 16.08 16.21
N GLU A 507 -25.48 16.85 16.47
CA GLU A 507 -25.01 17.95 15.63
C GLU A 507 -24.42 17.48 14.29
N VAL A 508 -24.07 16.21 14.18
CA VAL A 508 -23.44 15.62 12.97
C VAL A 508 -24.48 15.02 12.02
N VAL A 509 -25.62 14.59 12.54
CA VAL A 509 -26.69 13.94 11.77
C VAL A 509 -27.81 14.94 11.48
N PRO A 510 -27.94 15.45 10.24
CA PRO A 510 -29.06 16.30 9.88
C PRO A 510 -30.40 15.54 9.95
N ALA A 511 -31.42 16.16 10.45
CA ALA A 511 -32.76 15.57 10.61
C ALA A 511 -33.38 15.09 9.29
N ASP A 512 -33.01 15.69 8.17
CA ASP A 512 -33.48 15.35 6.82
C ASP A 512 -32.75 14.15 6.18
N VAL A 513 -31.61 13.71 6.72
CA VAL A 513 -30.86 12.54 6.21
C VAL A 513 -31.50 11.23 6.65
N LEU A 514 -32.14 11.21 7.80
CA LEU A 514 -32.82 10.02 8.34
C LEU A 514 -34.08 9.64 7.56
N ILE A 515 -34.70 10.60 6.84
CA ILE A 515 -36.01 10.42 6.21
C ILE A 515 -35.91 10.06 4.71
N LEU A 516 -34.78 10.34 4.04
CA LEU A 516 -34.72 10.33 2.56
C LEU A 516 -33.65 9.44 1.93
N ASN A 517 -32.95 8.60 2.67
CA ASN A 517 -31.84 7.83 2.11
C ASN A 517 -32.08 6.32 2.08
N PRO A 518 -32.46 5.74 0.91
CA PRO A 518 -32.65 4.29 0.77
C PRO A 518 -31.37 3.46 1.02
N ASP A 519 -30.18 4.07 0.90
CA ASP A 519 -28.93 3.42 1.24
C ASP A 519 -28.71 3.27 2.75
N LEU A 520 -29.39 4.08 3.57
CA LEU A 520 -29.42 3.95 5.02
C LEU A 520 -30.39 2.84 5.47
N GLU A 521 -31.47 2.60 4.74
CA GLU A 521 -32.36 1.46 5.00
C GLU A 521 -31.63 0.11 4.88
N SER A 522 -30.58 0.02 4.07
CA SER A 522 -29.73 -1.17 4.01
C SER A 522 -28.87 -1.38 5.27
N PHE A 523 -28.82 -0.41 6.17
CA PHE A 523 -28.17 -0.50 7.48
C PHE A 523 -29.13 -0.91 8.61
N ILE A 524 -30.45 -0.76 8.41
CA ILE A 524 -31.46 -1.14 9.40
C ILE A 524 -31.91 -2.55 9.05
N PRO A 525 -31.53 -3.60 9.80
CA PRO A 525 -32.16 -4.90 9.61
C PRO A 525 -33.65 -4.73 9.96
N TYR A 526 -34.53 -5.13 9.04
CA TYR A 526 -35.93 -5.26 9.31
C TYR A 526 -36.14 -5.94 10.67
N SER A 527 -36.76 -5.24 11.60
CA SER A 527 -37.21 -5.82 12.84
C SER A 527 -38.30 -6.84 12.51
N HIS A 528 -37.93 -8.09 12.39
CA HIS A 528 -38.91 -9.16 12.46
C HIS A 528 -39.40 -9.29 13.90
N ASP A 529 -40.62 -8.82 14.09
CA ASP A 529 -41.62 -9.25 15.06
C ASP A 529 -41.15 -9.77 16.42
N ALA A 530 -41.18 -8.90 17.40
CA ALA A 530 -41.55 -9.26 18.75
C ALA A 530 -43.08 -9.48 18.76
N GLY A 531 -43.53 -10.69 18.46
CA GLY A 531 -44.92 -11.06 18.50
C GLY A 531 -45.07 -12.57 18.69
N GLN A 532 -45.19 -12.95 19.93
CA GLN A 532 -45.66 -14.17 20.63
C GLN A 532 -44.58 -14.94 21.34
#